data_5f3e86c316220a8c855688ca20bb0d23
#
_entry.id   5f3e86c316220a8c855688ca20bb0d23
#
_cell.length_a   1.000
_cell.length_b   1.000
_cell.length_c   1.000
_cell.angle_alpha   90.00
_cell.angle_beta   90.00
_cell.angle_gamma   90.00
#
_symmetry.space_group_name_H-M   'P 1'
#
loop_
_entity.id
_entity.type
_entity.pdbx_description
1 polymer ?
#
loop_
_entity_poly.entity_id
_entity_poly.type
_entity_poly.pdbx_seq_one_letter_code
_entity_poly.pdbx_strand_id
1 'polypeptide(L)'
;MRLRKNLTNALIYALLFTLAVIWLVPLFFLIVHSFRAEPGAAIRYLFPKEYTAGNYIRLFTDTELFNFPRWYMNTLVVSLASCALSTLYVLMISYAFSRLRFRFRESMMRAGLVLNMFPGFMAMIAVYFILKAVGLTQSLLALVLVYSGSAALSYYVAKGFFDTIPRALDEAAYIDGASKSTIFWRITLPLSKPIVVYTVLMSFMAPWMDFIFASVIMKDNYDNYTVALGLFQMITRENIYDYFTVFCAGAVVVAIPIALLFLFMQKYYVEGVTGGAVKG
;
A
#
# COMPACT_ATOMS: atom_id res chain seq x y z
N MET A 1 20.73 -29.79 27.93
CA MET A 1 19.76 -29.46 26.85
C MET A 1 19.02 -28.15 27.07
N ARG A 2 18.43 -27.88 28.26
CA ARG A 2 17.71 -26.61 28.56
C ARG A 2 18.58 -25.34 28.46
N LEU A 3 19.81 -25.34 28.98
CA LEU A 3 20.72 -24.19 28.93
C LEU A 3 21.06 -23.78 27.49
N ARG A 4 21.34 -24.74 26.60
CA ARG A 4 21.63 -24.50 25.19
C ARG A 4 20.42 -23.90 24.47
N LYS A 5 19.21 -24.39 24.77
CA LYS A 5 17.95 -23.84 24.22
C LYS A 5 17.71 -22.41 24.69
N ASN A 6 17.96 -22.14 25.99
CA ASN A 6 17.79 -20.78 26.53
C ASN A 6 18.79 -19.79 25.91
N LEU A 7 20.06 -20.20 25.74
CA LEU A 7 21.08 -19.38 25.10
C LEU A 7 20.74 -19.10 23.63
N THR A 8 20.28 -20.11 22.88
CA THR A 8 19.84 -19.94 21.50
C THR A 8 18.65 -18.98 21.41
N ASN A 9 17.66 -19.12 22.30
CA ASN A 9 16.52 -18.19 22.32
C ASN A 9 16.96 -16.77 22.69
N ALA A 10 17.86 -16.58 23.64
CA ALA A 10 18.39 -15.28 24.02
C ALA A 10 19.11 -14.61 22.84
N LEU A 11 19.92 -15.36 22.09
CA LEU A 11 20.58 -14.85 20.87
C LEU A 11 19.58 -14.47 19.77
N ILE A 12 18.54 -15.28 19.57
CA ILE A 12 17.47 -14.96 18.59
C ILE A 12 16.75 -13.68 18.99
N TYR A 13 16.36 -13.53 20.26
CA TYR A 13 15.69 -12.32 20.73
C TYR A 13 16.60 -11.09 20.66
N ALA A 14 17.88 -11.22 20.98
CA ALA A 14 18.85 -10.13 20.86
C ALA A 14 19.01 -9.70 19.40
N LEU A 15 19.10 -10.66 18.46
CA LEU A 15 19.17 -10.36 17.03
C LEU A 15 17.90 -9.67 16.54
N LEU A 16 16.72 -10.18 16.90
CA LEU A 16 15.44 -9.59 16.51
C LEU A 16 15.28 -8.17 17.07
N PHE A 17 15.68 -7.95 18.32
CA PHE A 17 15.67 -6.62 18.94
C PHE A 17 16.60 -5.65 18.21
N THR A 18 17.82 -6.08 17.92
CA THR A 18 18.80 -5.26 17.18
C THR A 18 18.26 -4.88 15.79
N LEU A 19 17.70 -5.85 15.06
CA LEU A 19 17.09 -5.57 13.76
C LEU A 19 15.91 -4.60 13.89
N ALA A 20 15.04 -4.79 14.89
CA ALA A 20 13.91 -3.88 15.12
C ALA A 20 14.38 -2.44 15.42
N VAL A 21 15.43 -2.28 16.24
CA VAL A 21 16.01 -0.97 16.52
C VAL A 21 16.54 -0.33 15.25
N ILE A 22 17.31 -1.06 14.44
CA ILE A 22 17.86 -0.55 13.16
C ILE A 22 16.73 -0.06 12.25
N TRP A 23 15.63 -0.81 12.13
CA TRP A 23 14.47 -0.44 11.32
C TRP A 23 13.72 0.78 11.86
N LEU A 24 13.73 1.00 13.17
CA LEU A 24 13.05 2.14 13.79
C LEU A 24 13.88 3.42 13.75
N VAL A 25 15.20 3.35 13.56
CA VAL A 25 16.08 4.55 13.52
C VAL A 25 15.59 5.61 12.51
N PRO A 26 15.30 5.29 11.23
CA PRO A 26 14.82 6.31 10.28
C PRO A 26 13.49 6.95 10.70
N LEU A 27 12.57 6.15 11.27
CA LEU A 27 11.28 6.67 11.75
C LEU A 27 11.45 7.56 12.97
N PHE A 28 12.30 7.14 13.90
CA PHE A 28 12.67 7.94 15.06
C PHE A 28 13.29 9.28 14.64
N PHE A 29 14.19 9.24 13.66
CA PHE A 29 14.79 10.42 13.06
C PHE A 29 13.73 11.39 12.50
N LEU A 30 12.79 10.91 11.68
CA LEU A 30 11.70 11.72 11.14
C LEU A 30 10.86 12.35 12.26
N ILE A 31 10.49 11.57 13.28
CA ILE A 31 9.70 12.06 14.41
C ILE A 31 10.48 13.16 15.17
N VAL A 32 11.73 12.94 15.49
CA VAL A 32 12.56 13.92 16.23
C VAL A 32 12.70 15.22 15.43
N HIS A 33 12.99 15.10 14.13
CA HIS A 33 13.19 16.27 13.28
C HIS A 33 11.88 16.97 12.87
N SER A 34 10.74 16.32 12.98
CA SER A 34 9.43 16.97 12.80
C SER A 34 9.13 18.01 13.88
N PHE A 35 9.76 17.87 15.04
CA PHE A 35 9.66 18.85 16.15
C PHE A 35 10.85 19.81 16.24
N ARG A 36 11.79 19.78 15.31
CA ARG A 36 12.96 20.67 15.33
C ARG A 36 12.61 22.07 14.94
N ALA A 37 13.03 23.07 15.75
CA ALA A 37 12.81 24.48 15.47
C ALA A 37 13.79 25.05 14.41
N GLU A 38 15.03 24.54 14.37
CA GLU A 38 16.05 25.06 13.45
C GLU A 38 15.78 24.59 12.00
N PRO A 39 15.87 25.48 11.01
CA PRO A 39 15.67 25.16 9.60
C PRO A 39 16.82 24.33 9.00
N GLY A 40 16.62 23.85 7.78
CA GLY A 40 17.62 23.18 6.96
C GLY A 40 17.73 21.68 7.17
N ALA A 41 18.23 21.00 6.13
CA ALA A 41 18.46 19.56 6.15
C ALA A 41 19.82 19.18 6.74
N ALA A 42 20.75 20.12 6.83
CA ALA A 42 22.07 19.88 7.41
C ALA A 42 21.96 19.65 8.92
N ILE A 43 22.17 18.41 9.33
CA ILE A 43 22.01 17.99 10.72
C ILE A 43 23.38 17.86 11.35
N ARG A 44 23.65 18.73 12.32
CA ARG A 44 24.88 18.67 13.12
C ARG A 44 24.72 17.86 14.41
N TYR A 45 23.45 17.62 14.83
CA TYR A 45 23.12 16.98 16.09
C TYR A 45 21.99 15.97 15.87
N LEU A 46 22.03 14.84 16.56
CA LEU A 46 20.95 13.83 16.51
C LEU A 46 19.66 14.35 17.15
N PHE A 47 19.80 15.13 18.23
CA PHE A 47 18.67 15.74 18.92
C PHE A 47 18.66 17.25 18.68
N PRO A 48 17.50 17.85 18.36
CA PRO A 48 17.35 19.31 18.23
C PRO A 48 17.73 20.05 19.51
N LYS A 49 18.23 21.26 19.34
CA LYS A 49 18.50 22.14 20.49
C LYS A 49 17.19 22.72 21.06
N GLU A 50 16.24 23.01 20.15
CA GLU A 50 14.93 23.56 20.49
C GLU A 50 13.84 22.73 19.80
N TYR A 51 12.75 22.49 20.52
CA TYR A 51 11.60 21.73 20.05
C TYR A 51 10.39 22.65 19.84
N THR A 52 9.67 22.45 18.75
CA THR A 52 8.45 23.20 18.40
C THR A 52 7.42 22.30 17.74
N ALA A 53 6.14 22.60 17.97
CA ALA A 53 5.05 22.05 17.16
C ALA A 53 4.74 22.93 15.92
N GLY A 54 5.49 24.02 15.73
CA GLY A 54 5.27 24.98 14.65
C GLY A 54 5.33 24.35 13.26
N ASN A 55 6.13 23.29 13.04
CA ASN A 55 6.20 22.59 11.77
C ASN A 55 4.87 21.93 11.39
N TYR A 56 4.16 21.37 12.36
CA TYR A 56 2.81 20.80 12.13
C TYR A 56 1.79 21.90 11.87
N ILE A 57 1.85 23.02 12.59
CA ILE A 57 0.97 24.16 12.34
C ILE A 57 1.22 24.66 10.91
N ARG A 58 2.48 24.92 10.56
CA ARG A 58 2.88 25.39 9.24
C ARG A 58 2.45 24.44 8.13
N LEU A 59 2.56 23.12 8.33
CA LEU A 59 2.14 22.07 7.38
C LEU A 59 0.67 22.20 6.97
N PHE A 60 -0.20 22.61 7.90
CA PHE A 60 -1.64 22.71 7.66
C PHE A 60 -2.13 24.13 7.34
N THR A 61 -1.35 25.17 7.65
CA THR A 61 -1.74 26.59 7.49
C THR A 61 -1.03 27.30 6.35
N ASP A 62 0.23 26.93 6.05
CA ASP A 62 1.02 27.52 4.96
C ASP A 62 0.69 26.80 3.63
N THR A 63 -0.47 27.18 3.04
CA THR A 63 -1.01 26.51 1.86
C THR A 63 -0.76 27.26 0.54
N GLU A 64 -0.07 28.40 0.58
CA GLU A 64 0.20 29.22 -0.61
C GLU A 64 1.17 28.50 -1.57
N LEU A 65 2.28 28.00 -1.04
CA LEU A 65 3.27 27.28 -1.84
C LEU A 65 3.04 25.76 -1.84
N PHE A 66 2.68 25.19 -0.69
CA PHE A 66 2.49 23.76 -0.49
C PHE A 66 1.15 23.44 0.18
N ASN A 67 0.16 23.05 -0.60
CA ASN A 67 -1.17 22.72 -0.06
C ASN A 67 -1.24 21.27 0.42
N PHE A 68 -0.53 20.97 1.53
CA PHE A 68 -0.50 19.63 2.12
C PHE A 68 -1.89 19.08 2.48
N PRO A 69 -2.82 19.85 3.09
CA PRO A 69 -4.16 19.35 3.40
C PRO A 69 -4.90 18.81 2.15
N ARG A 70 -4.79 19.51 1.03
CA ARG A 70 -5.40 19.10 -0.24
C ARG A 70 -4.74 17.84 -0.78
N TRP A 71 -3.42 17.76 -0.79
CA TRP A 71 -2.67 16.59 -1.27
C TRP A 71 -2.94 15.35 -0.43
N TYR A 72 -3.05 15.54 0.89
CA TYR A 72 -3.41 14.47 1.81
C TYR A 72 -4.82 13.94 1.52
N MET A 73 -5.79 14.85 1.33
CA MET A 73 -7.16 14.47 0.99
C MET A 73 -7.25 13.81 -0.38
N ASN A 74 -6.54 14.32 -1.39
CA ASN A 74 -6.43 13.69 -2.71
C ASN A 74 -5.95 12.25 -2.59
N THR A 75 -4.87 12.02 -1.84
CA THR A 75 -4.32 10.68 -1.64
C THR A 75 -5.29 9.78 -0.90
N LEU A 76 -5.97 10.28 0.12
CA LEU A 76 -6.95 9.51 0.87
C LEU A 76 -8.13 9.08 -0.02
N VAL A 77 -8.66 10.00 -0.83
CA VAL A 77 -9.76 9.72 -1.77
C VAL A 77 -9.32 8.67 -2.81
N VAL A 78 -8.15 8.87 -3.42
CA VAL A 78 -7.59 7.91 -4.38
C VAL A 78 -7.36 6.55 -3.73
N SER A 79 -6.80 6.51 -2.52
CA SER A 79 -6.55 5.26 -1.79
C SER A 79 -7.82 4.51 -1.46
N LEU A 80 -8.83 5.19 -0.94
CA LEU A 80 -10.11 4.56 -0.59
C LEU A 80 -10.83 4.04 -1.82
N ALA A 81 -10.91 4.86 -2.88
CA ALA A 81 -11.58 4.49 -4.12
C ALA A 81 -10.86 3.33 -4.84
N SER A 82 -9.54 3.43 -5.01
CA SER A 82 -8.76 2.37 -5.65
C SER A 82 -8.72 1.10 -4.80
N CYS A 83 -8.64 1.20 -3.49
CA CYS A 83 -8.69 0.06 -2.58
C CYS A 83 -10.02 -0.72 -2.71
N ALA A 84 -11.15 -0.01 -2.70
CA ALA A 84 -12.46 -0.64 -2.85
C ALA A 84 -12.59 -1.37 -4.20
N LEU A 85 -12.25 -0.69 -5.30
CA LEU A 85 -12.33 -1.25 -6.65
C LEU A 85 -11.31 -2.38 -6.86
N SER A 86 -10.05 -2.18 -6.49
CA SER A 86 -8.98 -3.17 -6.63
C SER A 86 -9.30 -4.43 -5.84
N THR A 87 -9.72 -4.30 -4.57
CA THR A 87 -10.07 -5.45 -3.73
C THR A 87 -11.22 -6.24 -4.36
N LEU A 88 -12.27 -5.55 -4.83
CA LEU A 88 -13.39 -6.20 -5.49
C LEU A 88 -12.93 -6.97 -6.73
N TYR A 89 -12.18 -6.32 -7.63
CA TYR A 89 -11.69 -6.94 -8.87
C TYR A 89 -10.74 -8.10 -8.60
N VAL A 90 -9.77 -7.93 -7.69
CA VAL A 90 -8.82 -8.98 -7.34
C VAL A 90 -9.55 -10.23 -6.84
N LEU A 91 -10.46 -10.07 -5.89
CA LEU A 91 -11.17 -11.21 -5.29
C LEU A 91 -12.11 -11.90 -6.28
N MET A 92 -12.87 -11.13 -7.08
CA MET A 92 -13.78 -11.69 -8.09
C MET A 92 -13.05 -12.42 -9.20
N ILE A 93 -11.99 -11.80 -9.75
CA ILE A 93 -11.17 -12.39 -10.82
C ILE A 93 -10.46 -13.65 -10.30
N SER A 94 -9.86 -13.58 -9.11
CA SER A 94 -9.17 -14.71 -8.50
C SER A 94 -10.12 -15.88 -8.21
N TYR A 95 -11.34 -15.59 -7.76
CA TYR A 95 -12.39 -16.59 -7.59
C TYR A 95 -12.76 -17.24 -8.93
N ALA A 96 -12.97 -16.44 -9.97
CA ALA A 96 -13.26 -16.97 -11.31
C ALA A 96 -12.13 -17.87 -11.81
N PHE A 97 -10.87 -17.47 -11.65
CA PHE A 97 -9.71 -18.28 -12.03
C PHE A 97 -9.48 -19.49 -11.11
N SER A 98 -9.94 -19.50 -9.87
CA SER A 98 -9.82 -20.65 -8.97
C SER A 98 -10.93 -21.67 -9.17
N ARG A 99 -12.18 -21.22 -9.25
CA ARG A 99 -13.37 -22.05 -9.12
C ARG A 99 -14.13 -22.29 -10.42
N LEU A 100 -14.11 -21.31 -11.35
CA LEU A 100 -14.87 -21.44 -12.58
C LEU A 100 -14.04 -22.14 -13.67
N ARG A 101 -14.73 -22.95 -14.50
CA ARG A 101 -14.13 -23.58 -15.68
C ARG A 101 -14.60 -22.83 -16.92
N PHE A 102 -13.65 -22.25 -17.66
CA PHE A 102 -13.89 -21.60 -18.95
C PHE A 102 -12.71 -21.79 -19.89
N ARG A 103 -12.98 -21.75 -21.21
CA ARG A 103 -12.05 -22.15 -22.27
C ARG A 103 -10.71 -21.42 -22.24
N PHE A 104 -10.70 -20.12 -21.96
CA PHE A 104 -9.49 -19.28 -22.01
C PHE A 104 -8.80 -19.08 -20.68
N ARG A 105 -9.19 -19.76 -19.63
CA ARG A 105 -8.67 -19.60 -18.26
C ARG A 105 -7.14 -19.65 -18.19
N GLU A 106 -6.54 -20.71 -18.72
CA GLU A 106 -5.10 -20.91 -18.66
C GLU A 106 -4.35 -19.91 -19.54
N SER A 107 -4.86 -19.63 -20.74
CA SER A 107 -4.26 -18.66 -21.66
C SER A 107 -4.26 -17.25 -21.07
N MET A 108 -5.35 -16.82 -20.45
CA MET A 108 -5.43 -15.52 -19.76
C MET A 108 -4.46 -15.43 -18.59
N MET A 109 -4.36 -16.50 -17.80
CA MET A 109 -3.38 -16.56 -16.70
C MET A 109 -1.94 -16.44 -17.23
N ARG A 110 -1.58 -17.25 -18.25
CA ARG A 110 -0.23 -17.18 -18.86
C ARG A 110 0.04 -15.78 -19.44
N ALA A 111 -0.91 -15.19 -20.15
CA ALA A 111 -0.79 -13.84 -20.69
C ALA A 111 -0.56 -12.80 -19.58
N GLY A 112 -1.30 -12.89 -18.48
CA GLY A 112 -1.10 -12.02 -17.32
C GLY A 112 0.29 -12.12 -16.70
N LEU A 113 0.85 -13.35 -16.61
CA LEU A 113 2.23 -13.56 -16.14
C LEU A 113 3.24 -12.93 -17.10
N VAL A 114 3.11 -13.17 -18.40
CA VAL A 114 4.00 -12.61 -19.42
C VAL A 114 3.96 -11.07 -19.39
N LEU A 115 2.77 -10.50 -19.33
CA LEU A 115 2.62 -9.03 -19.23
C LEU A 115 3.25 -8.45 -17.96
N ASN A 116 3.21 -9.18 -16.85
CA ASN A 116 3.85 -8.76 -15.59
C ASN A 116 5.39 -8.84 -15.62
N MET A 117 5.98 -9.55 -16.60
CA MET A 117 7.43 -9.58 -16.79
C MET A 117 7.98 -8.33 -17.49
N PHE A 118 7.11 -7.54 -18.12
CA PHE A 118 7.54 -6.27 -18.70
C PHE A 118 7.88 -5.25 -17.60
N PRO A 119 8.96 -4.48 -17.79
CA PRO A 119 9.32 -3.43 -16.83
C PRO A 119 8.17 -2.44 -16.63
N GLY A 120 7.80 -2.19 -15.37
CA GLY A 120 6.65 -1.36 -15.01
C GLY A 120 6.69 0.06 -15.61
N PHE A 121 7.89 0.64 -15.79
CA PHE A 121 8.05 1.96 -16.39
C PHE A 121 7.67 1.98 -17.89
N MET A 122 7.82 0.87 -18.63
CA MET A 122 7.36 0.79 -20.03
C MET A 122 5.83 0.76 -20.10
N ALA A 123 5.21 -0.02 -19.22
CA ALA A 123 3.75 -0.05 -19.11
C ALA A 123 3.19 1.33 -18.71
N MET A 124 3.90 2.06 -17.85
CA MET A 124 3.54 3.41 -17.42
C MET A 124 3.43 4.40 -18.59
N ILE A 125 4.40 4.36 -19.53
CA ILE A 125 4.38 5.23 -20.71
C ILE A 125 3.16 4.91 -21.60
N ALA A 126 2.87 3.62 -21.82
CA ALA A 126 1.71 3.22 -22.60
C ALA A 126 0.39 3.66 -21.95
N VAL A 127 0.26 3.46 -20.63
CA VAL A 127 -0.89 3.90 -19.84
C VAL A 127 -1.07 5.42 -19.90
N TYR A 128 0.03 6.20 -19.80
CA TYR A 128 -0.02 7.65 -19.94
C TYR A 128 -0.62 8.07 -21.29
N PHE A 129 -0.17 7.46 -22.41
CA PHE A 129 -0.71 7.79 -23.73
C PHE A 129 -2.17 7.39 -23.89
N ILE A 130 -2.60 6.27 -23.31
CA ILE A 130 -4.02 5.88 -23.28
C ILE A 130 -4.84 6.91 -22.52
N LEU A 131 -4.41 7.29 -21.31
CA LEU A 131 -5.10 8.31 -20.51
C LEU A 131 -5.14 9.66 -21.21
N LYS A 132 -4.07 10.03 -21.91
CA LYS A 132 -4.02 11.24 -22.71
C LYS A 132 -5.02 11.21 -23.86
N ALA A 133 -5.15 10.09 -24.58
CA ALA A 133 -6.08 9.92 -25.69
C ALA A 133 -7.55 10.06 -25.26
N VAL A 134 -7.88 9.66 -24.02
CA VAL A 134 -9.24 9.79 -23.46
C VAL A 134 -9.43 11.04 -22.59
N GLY A 135 -8.43 11.96 -22.54
CA GLY A 135 -8.53 13.22 -21.82
C GLY A 135 -8.52 13.10 -20.29
N LEU A 136 -8.00 12.01 -19.74
CA LEU A 136 -7.99 11.75 -18.30
C LEU A 136 -6.65 12.08 -17.59
N THR A 137 -5.64 12.59 -18.32
CA THR A 137 -4.40 13.03 -17.67
C THR A 137 -4.66 14.16 -16.69
N GLN A 138 -3.79 14.28 -15.67
CA GLN A 138 -3.86 15.29 -14.61
C GLN A 138 -5.13 15.22 -13.73
N SER A 139 -5.78 14.05 -13.67
CA SER A 139 -6.98 13.84 -12.86
C SER A 139 -6.78 12.74 -11.81
N LEU A 140 -7.41 12.92 -10.64
CA LEU A 140 -7.42 11.89 -9.60
C LEU A 140 -8.11 10.60 -10.07
N LEU A 141 -9.09 10.72 -10.97
CA LEU A 141 -9.77 9.56 -11.56
C LEU A 141 -8.79 8.67 -12.33
N ALA A 142 -7.82 9.26 -13.04
CA ALA A 142 -6.78 8.48 -13.73
C ALA A 142 -6.00 7.61 -12.77
N LEU A 143 -5.59 8.16 -11.61
CA LEU A 143 -4.90 7.38 -10.58
C LEU A 143 -5.78 6.26 -10.01
N VAL A 144 -7.06 6.55 -9.72
CA VAL A 144 -8.01 5.54 -9.24
C VAL A 144 -8.13 4.38 -10.23
N LEU A 145 -8.31 4.67 -11.53
CA LEU A 145 -8.45 3.65 -12.56
C LEU A 145 -7.19 2.78 -12.69
N VAL A 146 -6.03 3.43 -12.69
CA VAL A 146 -4.76 2.70 -12.84
C VAL A 146 -4.45 1.85 -11.63
N TYR A 147 -4.51 2.39 -10.41
CA TYR A 147 -4.25 1.61 -9.21
C TYR A 147 -5.27 0.47 -9.04
N SER A 148 -6.53 0.67 -9.46
CA SER A 148 -7.53 -0.39 -9.43
C SER A 148 -7.22 -1.52 -10.41
N GLY A 149 -6.66 -1.20 -11.58
CA GLY A 149 -6.37 -2.18 -12.64
C GLY A 149 -5.00 -2.86 -12.54
N SER A 150 -4.04 -2.24 -11.84
CA SER A 150 -2.63 -2.69 -11.81
C SER A 150 -2.34 -3.88 -10.90
N ALA A 151 -3.36 -4.55 -10.37
CA ALA A 151 -3.24 -5.58 -9.34
C ALA A 151 -2.89 -6.99 -9.86
N ALA A 152 -2.26 -7.12 -11.04
CA ALA A 152 -2.08 -8.42 -11.71
C ALA A 152 -1.42 -9.50 -10.83
N LEU A 153 -0.34 -9.17 -10.09
CA LEU A 153 0.29 -10.14 -9.18
C LEU A 153 -0.63 -10.54 -8.01
N SER A 154 -1.45 -9.61 -7.53
CA SER A 154 -2.42 -9.87 -6.45
C SER A 154 -3.48 -10.90 -6.86
N TYR A 155 -3.84 -10.98 -8.14
CA TYR A 155 -4.76 -12.03 -8.63
C TYR A 155 -4.18 -13.43 -8.44
N TYR A 156 -2.88 -13.62 -8.66
CA TYR A 156 -2.23 -14.92 -8.47
C TYR A 156 -2.15 -15.30 -6.99
N VAL A 157 -1.79 -14.34 -6.14
CA VAL A 157 -1.70 -14.58 -4.69
C VAL A 157 -3.09 -14.95 -4.14
N ALA A 158 -4.11 -14.17 -4.49
CA ALA A 158 -5.48 -14.44 -4.03
C ALA A 158 -6.04 -15.75 -4.60
N LYS A 159 -5.76 -16.05 -5.89
CA LYS A 159 -6.12 -17.35 -6.49
C LYS A 159 -5.43 -18.50 -5.76
N GLY A 160 -4.12 -18.39 -5.50
CA GLY A 160 -3.38 -19.42 -4.77
C GLY A 160 -4.00 -19.71 -3.41
N PHE A 161 -4.44 -18.67 -2.69
CA PHE A 161 -5.16 -18.84 -1.44
C PHE A 161 -6.51 -19.54 -1.63
N PHE A 162 -7.31 -19.13 -2.60
CA PHE A 162 -8.60 -19.78 -2.88
C PHE A 162 -8.44 -21.26 -3.26
N ASP A 163 -7.35 -21.61 -3.95
CA ASP A 163 -7.08 -23.00 -4.30
C ASP A 163 -6.82 -23.90 -3.08
N THR A 164 -6.45 -23.33 -1.92
CA THR A 164 -6.25 -24.08 -0.66
C THR A 164 -7.56 -24.45 0.02
N ILE A 165 -8.68 -23.81 -0.32
CA ILE A 165 -9.99 -24.09 0.25
C ILE A 165 -10.54 -25.37 -0.37
N PRO A 166 -10.97 -26.39 0.41
CA PRO A 166 -11.51 -27.64 -0.12
C PRO A 166 -12.72 -27.43 -1.04
N ARG A 167 -12.69 -28.03 -2.22
CA ARG A 167 -13.79 -27.95 -3.19
C ARG A 167 -15.08 -28.62 -2.69
N ALA A 168 -14.96 -29.58 -1.78
CA ALA A 168 -16.11 -30.24 -1.14
C ALA A 168 -17.09 -29.25 -0.48
N LEU A 169 -16.59 -28.06 -0.02
CA LEU A 169 -17.47 -27.02 0.53
C LEU A 169 -18.34 -26.38 -0.57
N ASP A 170 -17.78 -26.17 -1.75
CA ASP A 170 -18.52 -25.63 -2.89
C ASP A 170 -19.54 -26.66 -3.39
N GLU A 171 -19.16 -27.96 -3.46
CA GLU A 171 -19.97 -29.06 -3.90
C GLU A 171 -21.18 -29.29 -2.95
N ALA A 172 -20.95 -29.28 -1.65
CA ALA A 172 -22.03 -29.38 -0.65
C ALA A 172 -23.02 -28.21 -0.81
N ALA A 173 -22.51 -26.99 -0.95
CA ALA A 173 -23.37 -25.83 -1.15
C ALA A 173 -24.18 -25.89 -2.47
N TYR A 174 -23.62 -26.47 -3.53
CA TYR A 174 -24.36 -26.70 -4.77
C TYR A 174 -25.50 -27.72 -4.59
N ILE A 175 -25.30 -28.78 -3.81
CA ILE A 175 -26.35 -29.76 -3.47
C ILE A 175 -27.46 -29.06 -2.70
N ASP A 176 -27.14 -28.12 -1.82
CA ASP A 176 -28.09 -27.28 -1.07
C ASP A 176 -28.74 -26.18 -1.94
N GLY A 177 -28.48 -26.14 -3.24
CA GLY A 177 -29.07 -25.20 -4.19
C GLY A 177 -28.44 -23.80 -4.21
N ALA A 178 -27.26 -23.61 -3.60
CA ALA A 178 -26.60 -22.32 -3.60
C ALA A 178 -26.05 -21.92 -5.01
N SER A 179 -26.27 -20.67 -5.41
CA SER A 179 -25.67 -20.10 -6.63
C SER A 179 -24.16 -19.86 -6.46
N LYS A 180 -23.43 -19.75 -7.58
CA LYS A 180 -22.00 -19.41 -7.57
C LYS A 180 -21.71 -18.09 -6.82
N SER A 181 -22.59 -17.10 -6.98
CA SER A 181 -22.51 -15.84 -6.25
C SER A 181 -22.70 -16.04 -4.74
N THR A 182 -23.66 -16.87 -4.34
CA THR A 182 -23.89 -17.21 -2.92
C THR A 182 -22.65 -17.88 -2.32
N ILE A 183 -22.05 -18.84 -3.03
CA ILE A 183 -20.84 -19.52 -2.59
C ILE A 183 -19.68 -18.52 -2.44
N PHE A 184 -19.49 -17.64 -3.41
CA PHE A 184 -18.45 -16.61 -3.32
C PHE A 184 -18.61 -15.73 -2.08
N TRP A 185 -19.79 -15.09 -1.92
CA TRP A 185 -20.00 -14.11 -0.86
C TRP A 185 -20.16 -14.70 0.54
N ARG A 186 -20.82 -15.88 0.65
CA ARG A 186 -21.17 -16.46 1.95
C ARG A 186 -20.23 -17.58 2.42
N ILE A 187 -19.45 -18.18 1.53
CA ILE A 187 -18.54 -19.27 1.88
C ILE A 187 -17.09 -18.88 1.63
N THR A 188 -16.75 -18.60 0.37
CA THR A 188 -15.34 -18.40 -0.01
C THR A 188 -14.75 -17.15 0.65
N LEU A 189 -15.40 -15.99 0.58
CA LEU A 189 -14.89 -14.75 1.16
C LEU A 189 -14.74 -14.82 2.68
N PRO A 190 -15.71 -15.29 3.48
CA PRO A 190 -15.56 -15.42 4.92
C PRO A 190 -14.41 -16.35 5.33
N LEU A 191 -14.18 -17.43 4.58
CA LEU A 191 -13.05 -18.35 4.81
C LEU A 191 -11.70 -17.77 4.37
N SER A 192 -11.74 -16.70 3.58
CA SER A 192 -10.56 -16.07 2.97
C SER A 192 -10.17 -14.75 3.62
N LYS A 193 -10.57 -14.49 4.86
CA LYS A 193 -10.25 -13.25 5.58
C LYS A 193 -8.78 -12.82 5.45
N PRO A 194 -7.77 -13.70 5.59
CA PRO A 194 -6.38 -13.29 5.49
C PRO A 194 -6.02 -12.68 4.13
N ILE A 195 -6.49 -13.27 3.03
CA ILE A 195 -6.20 -12.75 1.69
C ILE A 195 -6.99 -11.48 1.37
N VAL A 196 -8.19 -11.34 1.90
CA VAL A 196 -8.97 -10.10 1.80
C VAL A 196 -8.21 -8.96 2.49
N VAL A 197 -7.74 -9.19 3.72
CA VAL A 197 -6.93 -8.24 4.49
C VAL A 197 -5.66 -7.86 3.76
N TYR A 198 -4.91 -8.84 3.24
CA TYR A 198 -3.72 -8.60 2.43
C TYR A 198 -4.03 -7.70 1.22
N THR A 199 -5.10 -8.00 0.49
CA THR A 199 -5.47 -7.24 -0.71
C THR A 199 -5.87 -5.80 -0.36
N VAL A 200 -6.64 -5.60 0.72
CA VAL A 200 -7.02 -4.27 1.23
C VAL A 200 -5.78 -3.47 1.61
N LEU A 201 -4.85 -4.05 2.39
CA LEU A 201 -3.63 -3.37 2.81
C LEU A 201 -2.80 -2.92 1.60
N MET A 202 -2.52 -3.84 0.67
CA MET A 202 -1.69 -3.54 -0.51
C MET A 202 -2.32 -2.48 -1.40
N SER A 203 -3.63 -2.57 -1.65
CA SER A 203 -4.33 -1.62 -2.50
C SER A 203 -4.49 -0.23 -1.86
N PHE A 204 -4.67 -0.16 -0.53
CA PHE A 204 -4.74 1.11 0.18
C PHE A 204 -3.39 1.82 0.24
N MET A 205 -2.31 1.08 0.45
CA MET A 205 -0.96 1.65 0.60
C MET A 205 -0.39 2.16 -0.73
N ALA A 206 -0.77 1.58 -1.87
CA ALA A 206 -0.18 1.88 -3.17
C ALA A 206 -0.15 3.38 -3.52
N PRO A 207 -1.25 4.16 -3.41
CA PRO A 207 -1.23 5.60 -3.71
C PRO A 207 -0.40 6.45 -2.76
N TRP A 208 -0.19 6.00 -1.51
CA TRP A 208 0.61 6.71 -0.52
C TRP A 208 2.11 6.60 -0.80
N MET A 209 2.54 5.53 -1.46
CA MET A 209 3.95 5.21 -1.71
C MET A 209 4.38 5.57 -3.13
N ASP A 210 3.45 5.76 -4.06
CA ASP A 210 3.78 5.99 -5.45
C ASP A 210 4.08 7.46 -5.73
N PHE A 211 5.33 7.69 -6.09
CA PHE A 211 5.82 8.97 -6.59
C PHE A 211 5.93 8.95 -8.12
N ILE A 212 6.43 7.85 -8.70
CA ILE A 212 6.88 7.83 -10.09
C ILE A 212 5.70 7.93 -11.05
N PHE A 213 4.72 7.03 -10.91
CA PHE A 213 3.56 7.04 -11.78
C PHE A 213 2.71 8.30 -11.59
N ALA A 214 2.48 8.69 -10.33
CA ALA A 214 1.75 9.91 -10.01
C ALA A 214 2.40 11.16 -10.64
N SER A 215 3.74 11.26 -10.65
CA SER A 215 4.46 12.39 -11.25
C SER A 215 4.25 12.48 -12.77
N VAL A 216 4.25 11.34 -13.46
CA VAL A 216 4.02 11.29 -14.91
C VAL A 216 2.59 11.68 -15.27
N ILE A 217 1.60 11.29 -14.45
CA ILE A 217 0.19 11.58 -14.73
C ILE A 217 -0.18 13.00 -14.34
N MET A 218 0.25 13.50 -13.18
CA MET A 218 -0.15 14.82 -12.66
C MET A 218 0.65 15.97 -13.25
N LYS A 219 1.90 15.74 -13.66
CA LYS A 219 2.78 16.79 -14.20
C LYS A 219 2.77 18.05 -13.31
N ASP A 220 2.36 19.18 -13.88
CA ASP A 220 2.35 20.50 -13.25
C ASP A 220 0.99 20.84 -12.59
N ASN A 221 0.06 19.88 -12.48
CA ASN A 221 -1.22 20.11 -11.83
C ASN A 221 -1.09 19.93 -10.32
N TYR A 222 -0.53 20.94 -9.63
CA TYR A 222 -0.29 20.97 -8.19
C TYR A 222 -1.54 20.71 -7.35
N ASP A 223 -2.70 21.13 -7.83
CA ASP A 223 -3.99 20.95 -7.15
C ASP A 223 -4.38 19.48 -7.00
N ASN A 224 -3.98 18.65 -7.96
CA ASN A 224 -4.28 17.21 -7.98
C ASN A 224 -3.10 16.35 -7.51
N TYR A 225 -2.07 16.95 -6.92
CA TYR A 225 -0.96 16.18 -6.39
C TYR A 225 -1.40 15.19 -5.33
N THR A 226 -0.72 14.05 -5.30
CA THR A 226 -0.73 13.16 -4.14
C THR A 226 0.25 13.67 -3.09
N VAL A 227 0.10 13.19 -1.87
CA VAL A 227 0.98 13.58 -0.76
C VAL A 227 2.44 13.21 -1.04
N ALA A 228 2.70 12.11 -1.75
CA ALA A 228 4.07 11.72 -2.12
C ALA A 228 4.72 12.75 -3.05
N LEU A 229 3.98 13.25 -4.05
CA LEU A 229 4.45 14.32 -4.93
C LEU A 229 4.67 15.63 -4.17
N GLY A 230 3.70 16.02 -3.34
CA GLY A 230 3.78 17.26 -2.58
C GLY A 230 4.93 17.29 -1.59
N LEU A 231 5.14 16.20 -0.85
CA LEU A 231 6.27 16.09 0.07
C LEU A 231 7.62 16.12 -0.66
N PHE A 232 7.69 15.53 -1.85
CA PHE A 232 8.91 15.60 -2.66
C PHE A 232 9.26 17.04 -3.04
N GLN A 233 8.27 17.88 -3.36
CA GLN A 233 8.52 19.29 -3.68
C GLN A 233 9.13 20.07 -2.50
N MET A 234 8.82 19.70 -1.26
CA MET A 234 9.38 20.33 -0.06
C MET A 234 10.88 20.05 0.11
N ILE A 235 11.39 18.95 -0.46
CA ILE A 235 12.81 18.55 -0.37
C ILE A 235 13.59 18.77 -1.66
N THR A 236 13.04 19.49 -2.64
CA THR A 236 13.80 19.94 -3.80
C THR A 236 14.92 20.90 -3.38
N ARG A 237 15.93 21.05 -4.23
CA ARG A 237 17.11 21.85 -3.91
C ARG A 237 16.77 23.29 -3.48
N GLU A 238 15.70 23.85 -4.03
CA GLU A 238 15.24 25.22 -3.77
C GLU A 238 14.54 25.34 -2.41
N ASN A 239 13.81 24.27 -1.99
CA ASN A 239 12.89 24.33 -0.86
C ASN A 239 13.43 23.63 0.41
N ILE A 240 14.41 22.74 0.26
CA ILE A 240 14.86 21.86 1.34
C ILE A 240 15.36 22.61 2.58
N TYR A 241 15.89 23.82 2.42
CA TYR A 241 16.37 24.60 3.56
C TYR A 241 15.19 25.03 4.46
N ASP A 242 14.12 25.55 3.88
CA ASP A 242 13.00 26.12 4.63
C ASP A 242 11.94 25.09 5.01
N TYR A 243 11.85 23.98 4.28
CA TYR A 243 10.75 23.02 4.40
C TYR A 243 11.15 21.62 4.87
N PHE A 244 12.42 21.32 5.15
CA PHE A 244 12.84 19.99 5.58
C PHE A 244 12.14 19.52 6.85
N THR A 245 12.00 20.40 7.86
CA THR A 245 11.31 20.06 9.12
C THR A 245 9.80 19.90 8.93
N VAL A 246 9.21 20.69 8.03
CA VAL A 246 7.80 20.58 7.61
C VAL A 246 7.58 19.27 6.83
N PHE A 247 8.51 18.90 5.95
CA PHE A 247 8.52 17.59 5.29
C PHE A 247 8.56 16.44 6.30
N CYS A 248 9.41 16.53 7.35
CA CYS A 248 9.45 15.52 8.41
C CYS A 248 8.09 15.41 9.14
N ALA A 249 7.45 16.54 9.44
CA ALA A 249 6.11 16.56 10.02
C ALA A 249 5.06 15.92 9.09
N GLY A 250 5.11 16.25 7.79
CA GLY A 250 4.27 15.65 6.76
C GLY A 250 4.45 14.14 6.65
N ALA A 251 5.70 13.66 6.66
CA ALA A 251 6.01 12.22 6.62
C ALA A 251 5.45 11.48 7.84
N VAL A 252 5.52 12.07 9.04
CA VAL A 252 4.90 11.51 10.26
C VAL A 252 3.37 11.44 10.10
N VAL A 253 2.73 12.50 9.62
CA VAL A 253 1.26 12.52 9.41
C VAL A 253 0.84 11.47 8.37
N VAL A 254 1.61 11.29 7.30
CA VAL A 254 1.36 10.27 6.26
C VAL A 254 1.47 8.85 6.80
N ALA A 255 2.36 8.61 7.75
CA ALA A 255 2.50 7.29 8.36
C ALA A 255 1.29 6.88 9.21
N ILE A 256 0.50 7.84 9.75
CA ILE A 256 -0.61 7.55 10.66
C ILE A 256 -1.70 6.66 10.03
N PRO A 257 -2.32 6.98 8.87
CA PRO A 257 -3.38 6.14 8.33
C PRO A 257 -2.90 4.75 7.95
N ILE A 258 -1.65 4.62 7.48
CA ILE A 258 -1.04 3.34 7.13
C ILE A 258 -0.82 2.50 8.39
N ALA A 259 -0.23 3.10 9.44
CA ALA A 259 0.01 2.43 10.71
C ALA A 259 -1.30 1.99 11.38
N LEU A 260 -2.31 2.85 11.40
CA LEU A 260 -3.62 2.52 11.96
C LEU A 260 -4.26 1.35 11.21
N LEU A 261 -4.28 1.40 9.88
CA LEU A 261 -4.83 0.31 9.08
C LEU A 261 -4.10 -1.01 9.36
N PHE A 262 -2.75 -0.98 9.41
CA PHE A 262 -1.96 -2.16 9.73
C PHE A 262 -2.26 -2.71 11.12
N LEU A 263 -2.32 -1.84 12.16
CA LEU A 263 -2.61 -2.26 13.55
C LEU A 263 -3.98 -2.92 13.68
N PHE A 264 -5.00 -2.42 12.96
CA PHE A 264 -6.32 -3.06 12.96
C PHE A 264 -6.35 -4.41 12.24
N MET A 265 -5.54 -4.57 11.20
CA MET A 265 -5.60 -5.73 10.31
C MET A 265 -4.53 -6.79 10.59
N GLN A 266 -3.47 -6.47 11.37
CA GLN A 266 -2.30 -7.36 11.62
C GLN A 266 -2.67 -8.75 12.13
N LYS A 267 -3.68 -8.87 13.00
CA LYS A 267 -4.12 -10.17 13.55
C LYS A 267 -4.54 -11.15 12.45
N TYR A 268 -5.24 -10.67 11.43
CA TYR A 268 -5.70 -11.51 10.32
C TYR A 268 -4.56 -11.87 9.37
N TYR A 269 -3.57 -10.98 9.21
CA TYR A 269 -2.38 -11.21 8.41
C TYR A 269 -1.51 -12.33 9.03
N VAL A 270 -1.26 -12.25 10.34
CA VAL A 270 -0.47 -13.24 11.08
C VAL A 270 -1.13 -14.63 11.04
N GLU A 271 -2.45 -14.71 11.27
CA GLU A 271 -3.21 -15.96 11.17
C GLU A 271 -3.09 -16.62 9.79
N GLY A 272 -3.12 -15.82 8.72
CA GLY A 272 -3.01 -16.33 7.34
C GLY A 272 -1.63 -16.87 6.99
N VAL A 273 -0.57 -16.20 7.45
CA VAL A 273 0.82 -16.62 7.20
C VAL A 273 1.18 -17.86 8.01
N THR A 274 0.77 -17.91 9.30
CA THR A 274 1.07 -19.03 10.20
C THR A 274 0.19 -20.25 9.93
N GLY A 275 -1.08 -20.06 9.57
CA GLY A 275 -2.01 -21.16 9.26
C GLY A 275 -1.61 -21.98 8.04
N GLY A 276 -0.87 -21.38 7.08
CA GLY A 276 -0.28 -22.08 5.94
C GLY A 276 0.99 -22.86 6.27
N ALA A 277 1.71 -22.46 7.31
CA ALA A 277 2.99 -23.07 7.70
C ALA A 277 2.85 -24.29 8.64
N VAL A 278 1.68 -24.50 9.26
CA VAL A 278 1.46 -25.58 10.25
C VAL A 278 0.84 -26.85 9.61
N LYS A 279 0.63 -26.87 8.30
CA LYS A 279 0.17 -28.08 7.57
C LYS A 279 1.33 -28.84 6.93
N GLY A 280 2.46 -28.91 7.63
CA GLY A 280 3.59 -29.78 7.31
C GLY A 280 3.73 -30.85 8.41
#